data_f54b13b91959dd6beebe899126f13231
#
_entry.id   f54b13b91959dd6beebe899126f13231
#
_cell.length_a   1.000
_cell.length_b   1.000
_cell.length_c   1.000
_cell.angle_alpha   90.00
_cell.angle_beta   90.00
_cell.angle_gamma   90.00
#
_symmetry.space_group_name_H-M   'P 1'
#
loop_
_entity.id
_entity.type
_entity.pdbx_description
1 polymer ?
#
loop_
_entity_poly.entity_id
_entity_poly.type
_entity_poly.pdbx_seq_one_letter_code
_entity_poly.pdbx_strand_id
1 'polypeptide(L)'
;VYYFETEENVKYLHNCKDIDAILFAHVHEAREEQERLIHYCTDCNLKVLIAPSIDEVVDGKVQRQAIREIRIEDLLGREEIKISMNEIIANFRGKTILVTGAAGSIGSELCRQLATFGVKELVLFDNSETPMHNIRLELEDRFPNLKFIPVIGDVRMIPRLDFAFRTYRPQVVFHAAAYKHV
;
A
#
# COMPACT_ATOMS: atom_id res chain seq x y z
N VAL A 1 -12.77 12.19 32.07
CA VAL A 1 -11.51 11.52 31.72
C VAL A 1 -11.04 10.73 32.95
N TYR A 2 -10.71 9.47 32.75
CA TYR A 2 -10.16 8.58 33.75
C TYR A 2 -8.77 8.13 33.30
N TYR A 3 -7.86 7.87 34.24
CA TYR A 3 -6.56 7.30 33.96
C TYR A 3 -6.62 5.79 34.18
N PHE A 4 -5.88 5.04 33.37
CA PHE A 4 -5.74 3.59 33.53
C PHE A 4 -4.26 3.18 33.40
N GLU A 5 -3.89 2.15 34.10
CA GLU A 5 -2.54 1.56 34.05
C GLU A 5 -2.59 0.07 33.69
N THR A 6 -3.77 -0.55 33.84
CA THR A 6 -3.95 -1.98 33.58
C THR A 6 -5.20 -2.27 32.81
N GLU A 7 -5.24 -3.40 32.13
CA GLU A 7 -6.44 -3.92 31.44
C GLU A 7 -7.63 -4.07 32.40
N GLU A 8 -7.39 -4.48 33.63
CA GLU A 8 -8.43 -4.62 34.65
C GLU A 8 -9.08 -3.29 34.99
N ASN A 9 -8.31 -2.21 35.04
CA ASN A 9 -8.84 -0.86 35.24
C ASN A 9 -9.75 -0.45 34.08
N VAL A 10 -9.39 -0.75 32.83
CA VAL A 10 -10.22 -0.45 31.66
C VAL A 10 -11.52 -1.24 31.70
N LYS A 11 -11.45 -2.53 31.99
CA LYS A 11 -12.64 -3.39 32.16
C LYS A 11 -13.57 -2.89 33.27
N TYR A 12 -13.01 -2.48 34.39
CA TYR A 12 -13.77 -1.90 35.48
C TYR A 12 -14.45 -0.59 35.07
N LEU A 13 -13.72 0.32 34.44
CA LEU A 13 -14.24 1.60 33.99
C LEU A 13 -15.32 1.43 32.92
N HIS A 14 -15.14 0.50 32.00
CA HIS A 14 -16.15 0.19 30.97
C HIS A 14 -17.43 -0.35 31.58
N ASN A 15 -17.33 -1.24 32.59
CA ASN A 15 -18.52 -1.82 33.24
C ASN A 15 -19.21 -0.87 34.21
N CYS A 16 -18.49 0.04 34.86
CA CYS A 16 -19.00 0.90 35.93
C CYS A 16 -19.23 2.35 35.52
N LYS A 17 -18.65 2.77 34.40
CA LYS A 17 -18.70 4.11 33.86
C LYS A 17 -18.97 4.01 32.37
N ASP A 18 -19.76 4.89 31.84
CA ASP A 18 -20.07 4.97 30.42
C ASP A 18 -18.90 5.59 29.68
N ILE A 19 -17.91 4.76 29.29
CA ILE A 19 -16.76 5.19 28.50
C ILE A 19 -16.92 4.72 27.06
N ASP A 20 -16.69 5.62 26.10
CA ASP A 20 -16.83 5.37 24.67
C ASP A 20 -15.49 5.09 23.99
N ALA A 21 -14.38 5.51 24.61
CA ALA A 21 -13.07 5.43 24.03
C ALA A 21 -11.94 5.38 25.07
N ILE A 22 -10.81 4.83 24.66
CA ILE A 22 -9.54 4.95 25.36
C ILE A 22 -8.58 5.80 24.52
N LEU A 23 -7.73 6.58 25.19
CA LEU A 23 -6.74 7.44 24.56
C LEU A 23 -5.34 7.04 25.03
N PHE A 24 -4.49 6.64 24.11
CA PHE A 24 -3.05 6.47 24.36
C PHE A 24 -2.31 7.79 24.12
N ALA A 25 -1.41 8.15 25.01
CA ALA A 25 -0.56 9.31 24.86
C ALA A 25 0.48 9.11 23.74
N HIS A 26 0.97 7.88 23.59
CA HIS A 26 1.98 7.55 22.59
C HIS A 26 1.63 6.26 21.83
N VAL A 27 2.00 6.23 20.55
CA VAL A 27 1.81 5.05 19.67
C VAL A 27 2.54 3.82 20.22
N HIS A 28 3.70 4.02 20.85
CA HIS A 28 4.48 2.91 21.43
C HIS A 28 3.70 2.17 22.52
N GLU A 29 3.03 2.89 23.41
CA GLU A 29 2.20 2.31 24.47
C GLU A 29 1.05 1.47 23.87
N ALA A 30 0.41 1.99 22.82
CA ALA A 30 -0.65 1.26 22.13
C ALA A 30 -0.15 -0.05 21.49
N ARG A 31 1.11 -0.08 20.99
CA ARG A 31 1.72 -1.30 20.44
C ARG A 31 1.99 -2.36 21.51
N GLU A 32 2.51 -1.95 22.66
CA GLU A 32 2.80 -2.88 23.77
C GLU A 32 1.51 -3.54 24.28
N GLU A 33 0.40 -2.83 24.25
CA GLU A 33 -0.90 -3.30 24.73
C GLU A 33 -1.78 -3.92 23.62
N GLN A 34 -1.23 -4.10 22.40
CA GLN A 34 -2.00 -4.53 21.23
C GLN A 34 -2.76 -5.83 21.44
N GLU A 35 -2.11 -6.88 21.94
CA GLU A 35 -2.69 -8.21 22.08
C GLU A 35 -3.73 -8.29 23.20
N ARG A 36 -3.62 -7.42 24.18
CA ARG A 36 -4.44 -7.48 25.39
C ARG A 36 -5.57 -6.45 25.36
N LEU A 37 -5.19 -5.19 25.42
CA LEU A 37 -6.15 -4.11 25.62
C LEU A 37 -6.86 -3.69 24.33
N ILE A 38 -6.13 -3.62 23.21
CA ILE A 38 -6.73 -3.23 21.93
C ILE A 38 -7.71 -4.30 21.44
N HIS A 39 -7.36 -5.57 21.61
CA HIS A 39 -8.28 -6.67 21.29
C HIS A 39 -9.57 -6.57 22.11
N TYR A 40 -9.45 -6.36 23.43
CA TYR A 40 -10.60 -6.14 24.29
C TYR A 40 -11.46 -4.96 23.85
N CYS A 41 -10.83 -3.82 23.50
CA CYS A 41 -11.56 -2.65 23.04
C CYS A 41 -12.34 -2.91 21.74
N THR A 42 -11.72 -3.66 20.83
CA THR A 42 -12.38 -4.07 19.57
C THR A 42 -13.60 -4.94 19.86
N ASP A 43 -13.47 -5.92 20.74
CA ASP A 43 -14.56 -6.83 21.11
C ASP A 43 -15.73 -6.10 21.80
N CYS A 44 -15.41 -5.06 22.58
CA CYS A 44 -16.40 -4.25 23.29
C CYS A 44 -16.87 -3.01 22.51
N ASN A 45 -16.42 -2.84 21.26
CA ASN A 45 -16.74 -1.67 20.42
C ASN A 45 -16.32 -0.33 21.05
N LEU A 46 -15.24 -0.33 21.85
CA LEU A 46 -14.61 0.88 22.38
C LEU A 46 -13.65 1.45 21.34
N LYS A 47 -13.71 2.75 21.11
CA LYS A 47 -12.77 3.42 20.20
C LYS A 47 -11.39 3.52 20.82
N VAL A 48 -10.36 3.21 20.04
CA VAL A 48 -8.97 3.40 20.45
C VAL A 48 -8.42 4.64 19.75
N LEU A 49 -8.02 5.62 20.52
CA LEU A 49 -7.55 6.93 20.08
C LEU A 49 -6.07 7.11 20.44
N ILE A 50 -5.36 7.89 19.62
CA ILE A 50 -3.97 8.29 19.85
C ILE A 50 -3.90 9.81 19.88
N ALA A 51 -3.16 10.34 20.86
CA ALA A 51 -2.79 11.73 20.90
C ALA A 51 -1.70 12.03 19.84
N PRO A 52 -1.72 13.23 19.21
CA PRO A 52 -0.66 13.63 18.28
C PRO A 52 0.68 13.70 19.02
N SER A 53 1.77 13.20 18.38
CA SER A 53 3.12 13.31 18.94
C SER A 53 3.61 14.76 18.91
N ILE A 54 4.44 15.14 19.89
CA ILE A 54 5.04 16.48 19.99
C ILE A 54 6.03 16.72 18.83
N ASP A 55 6.54 15.66 18.21
CA ASP A 55 7.51 15.73 17.10
C ASP A 55 6.89 16.16 15.76
N GLU A 56 5.57 16.31 15.69
CA GLU A 56 4.86 16.83 14.52
C GLU A 56 4.70 18.34 14.50
N VAL A 57 5.42 19.06 15.35
CA VAL A 57 5.53 20.53 15.32
C VAL A 57 6.52 20.92 14.22
N VAL A 58 6.07 21.05 12.99
CA VAL A 58 6.84 21.58 11.88
C VAL A 58 6.68 23.09 11.84
N ASP A 59 7.80 23.84 11.79
CA ASP A 59 7.87 25.29 11.65
C ASP A 59 7.24 26.14 12.80
N GLY A 60 7.31 25.66 14.04
CA GLY A 60 6.87 26.46 15.19
C GLY A 60 5.35 26.72 15.24
N LYS A 61 4.59 26.15 14.34
CA LYS A 61 3.12 26.13 14.38
C LYS A 61 2.67 24.76 14.81
N VAL A 62 2.11 24.70 16.02
CA VAL A 62 1.30 23.54 16.44
C VAL A 62 0.13 23.46 15.48
N GLN A 63 0.26 22.67 14.41
CA GLN A 63 -0.93 22.22 13.72
C GLN A 63 -1.68 21.37 14.76
N ARG A 64 -2.89 21.78 15.11
CA ARG A 64 -3.80 20.99 15.93
C ARG A 64 -4.16 19.75 15.12
N GLN A 65 -3.27 18.77 15.08
CA GLN A 65 -3.66 17.44 14.65
C GLN A 65 -4.62 16.94 15.72
N ALA A 66 -5.84 16.69 15.30
CA ALA A 66 -6.88 16.19 16.17
C ALA A 66 -6.48 14.82 16.69
N ILE A 67 -6.86 14.50 17.93
CA ILE A 67 -6.90 13.13 18.43
C ILE A 67 -7.55 12.27 17.35
N ARG A 68 -6.89 11.22 16.92
CA ARG A 68 -7.35 10.34 15.84
C ARG A 68 -7.49 8.89 16.30
N GLU A 69 -8.30 8.14 15.60
CA GLU A 69 -8.37 6.70 15.79
C GLU A 69 -7.04 6.04 15.41
N ILE A 70 -6.69 4.97 16.15
CA ILE A 70 -5.53 4.14 15.86
C ILE A 70 -5.73 3.43 14.52
N ARG A 71 -4.69 3.39 13.72
CA ARG A 71 -4.65 2.65 12.46
C ARG A 71 -3.85 1.36 12.63
N ILE A 72 -4.11 0.38 11.79
CA ILE A 72 -3.37 -0.89 11.79
C ILE A 72 -1.87 -0.64 11.58
N GLU A 73 -1.51 0.34 10.75
CA GLU A 73 -0.14 0.74 10.47
C GLU A 73 0.60 1.23 11.73
N ASP A 74 -0.11 1.94 12.61
CA ASP A 74 0.45 2.39 13.90
C ASP A 74 0.85 1.21 14.79
N LEU A 75 0.07 0.14 14.75
CA LEU A 75 0.32 -1.08 15.54
C LEU A 75 1.47 -1.93 14.96
N LEU A 76 1.58 -1.99 13.65
CA LEU A 76 2.60 -2.81 12.98
C LEU A 76 4.04 -2.29 13.14
N GLY A 77 4.24 -1.11 13.72
CA GLY A 77 5.57 -0.56 13.94
C GLY A 77 6.31 -0.15 12.68
N ARG A 78 5.63 -0.08 11.54
CA ARG A 78 6.20 0.43 10.30
C ARG A 78 5.93 1.92 10.22
N GLU A 79 7.00 2.69 10.12
CA GLU A 79 6.88 4.09 9.72
C GLU A 79 6.18 4.15 8.37
N GLU A 80 5.19 5.02 8.25
CA GLU A 80 4.57 5.32 6.96
C GLU A 80 5.66 5.90 6.07
N ILE A 81 6.03 5.15 5.03
CA ILE A 81 7.00 5.64 4.05
C ILE A 81 6.28 6.76 3.29
N LYS A 82 6.54 8.01 3.66
CA LYS A 82 6.06 9.19 2.94
C LYS A 82 6.81 9.30 1.63
N ILE A 83 6.34 8.56 0.63
CA ILE A 83 6.89 8.66 -0.72
C ILE A 83 6.20 9.82 -1.42
N SER A 84 6.97 10.79 -1.87
CA SER A 84 6.47 11.87 -2.71
C SER A 84 5.99 11.28 -4.04
N MET A 85 4.68 11.30 -4.29
CA MET A 85 4.11 10.83 -5.57
C MET A 85 4.72 11.58 -6.76
N ASN A 86 5.06 12.85 -6.58
CA ASN A 86 5.71 13.64 -7.62
C ASN A 86 7.10 13.11 -7.98
N GLU A 87 7.87 12.66 -7.01
CA GLU A 87 9.19 12.04 -7.24
C GLU A 87 9.05 10.68 -7.94
N ILE A 88 8.06 9.88 -7.55
CA ILE A 88 7.76 8.61 -8.22
C ILE A 88 7.42 8.86 -9.69
N ILE A 89 6.47 9.76 -9.97
CA ILE A 89 6.05 10.09 -11.33
C ILE A 89 7.24 10.61 -12.15
N ALA A 90 8.08 11.50 -11.58
CA ALA A 90 9.26 12.01 -12.25
C ALA A 90 10.25 10.89 -12.61
N ASN A 91 10.40 9.89 -11.75
CA ASN A 91 11.29 8.75 -11.99
C ASN A 91 10.83 7.83 -13.13
N PHE A 92 9.54 7.76 -13.43
CA PHE A 92 8.99 6.87 -14.47
C PHE A 92 8.61 7.57 -15.76
N ARG A 93 8.43 8.89 -15.72
CA ARG A 93 8.04 9.68 -16.90
C ARG A 93 8.97 9.45 -18.09
N GLY A 94 8.38 9.19 -19.25
CA GLY A 94 9.11 9.01 -20.51
C GLY A 94 9.93 7.72 -20.61
N LYS A 95 9.85 6.82 -19.64
CA LYS A 95 10.59 5.53 -19.65
C LYS A 95 9.76 4.41 -20.27
N THR A 96 10.45 3.44 -20.87
CA THR A 96 9.89 2.14 -21.23
C THR A 96 9.96 1.25 -19.99
N ILE A 97 8.81 0.72 -19.57
CA ILE A 97 8.69 -0.11 -18.37
C ILE A 97 8.19 -1.50 -18.76
N LEU A 98 8.82 -2.52 -18.24
CA LEU A 98 8.39 -3.91 -18.41
C LEU A 98 7.76 -4.40 -17.09
N VAL A 99 6.58 -4.99 -17.16
CA VAL A 99 5.90 -5.61 -16.01
C VAL A 99 5.74 -7.09 -16.32
N THR A 100 6.35 -7.95 -15.52
CA THR A 100 6.14 -9.40 -15.59
C THR A 100 4.99 -9.79 -14.67
N GLY A 101 4.22 -10.82 -15.06
CA GLY A 101 2.97 -11.14 -14.36
C GLY A 101 1.92 -10.05 -14.55
N ALA A 102 1.98 -9.36 -15.68
CA ALA A 102 1.15 -8.18 -15.99
C ALA A 102 -0.34 -8.46 -16.02
N ALA A 103 -0.74 -9.70 -16.28
CA ALA A 103 -2.13 -10.14 -16.31
C ALA A 103 -2.64 -10.65 -14.95
N GLY A 104 -1.75 -10.79 -13.94
CA GLY A 104 -2.10 -11.13 -12.57
C GLY A 104 -2.70 -9.97 -11.79
N SER A 105 -3.24 -10.24 -10.58
CA SER A 105 -3.90 -9.22 -9.76
C SER A 105 -2.99 -8.04 -9.41
N ILE A 106 -1.75 -8.31 -8.99
CA ILE A 106 -0.77 -7.27 -8.64
C ILE A 106 -0.23 -6.58 -9.90
N GLY A 107 0.17 -7.38 -10.91
CA GLY A 107 0.76 -6.84 -12.14
C GLY A 107 -0.19 -5.95 -12.93
N SER A 108 -1.47 -6.32 -13.02
CA SER A 108 -2.48 -5.51 -13.70
C SER A 108 -2.73 -4.17 -13.00
N GLU A 109 -2.74 -4.16 -11.67
CA GLU A 109 -2.88 -2.92 -10.91
C GLU A 109 -1.65 -2.01 -11.05
N LEU A 110 -0.44 -2.59 -11.02
CA LEU A 110 0.78 -1.84 -11.34
C LEU A 110 0.70 -1.21 -12.74
N CYS A 111 0.23 -1.94 -13.74
CA CYS A 111 0.07 -1.41 -15.10
C CYS A 111 -0.91 -0.23 -15.15
N ARG A 112 -2.04 -0.31 -14.42
CA ARG A 112 -3.00 0.81 -14.33
C ARG A 112 -2.37 2.06 -13.71
N GLN A 113 -1.64 1.91 -12.62
CA GLN A 113 -0.99 3.04 -11.95
C GLN A 113 0.13 3.63 -12.81
N LEU A 114 1.01 2.79 -13.37
CA LEU A 114 2.09 3.24 -14.23
C LEU A 114 1.60 3.99 -15.48
N ALA A 115 0.44 3.59 -16.02
CA ALA A 115 -0.18 4.28 -17.15
C ALA A 115 -0.53 5.76 -16.84
N THR A 116 -0.76 6.10 -15.56
CA THR A 116 -1.04 7.48 -15.14
C THR A 116 0.21 8.34 -15.00
N PHE A 117 1.42 7.73 -14.97
CA PHE A 117 2.67 8.44 -14.66
C PHE A 117 3.37 9.07 -15.88
N GLY A 118 2.74 9.02 -17.06
CA GLY A 118 3.32 9.57 -18.29
C GLY A 118 4.54 8.79 -18.77
N VAL A 119 4.54 7.48 -18.60
CA VAL A 119 5.55 6.58 -19.15
C VAL A 119 5.52 6.61 -20.69
N LYS A 120 6.62 6.25 -21.33
CA LYS A 120 6.71 6.21 -22.79
C LYS A 120 5.91 5.06 -23.38
N GLU A 121 6.09 3.87 -22.81
CA GLU A 121 5.40 2.64 -23.20
C GLU A 121 5.46 1.61 -22.09
N LEU A 122 4.45 0.74 -22.02
CA LEU A 122 4.40 -0.39 -21.08
C LEU A 122 4.48 -1.71 -21.85
N VAL A 123 5.48 -2.53 -21.50
CA VAL A 123 5.62 -3.92 -21.98
C VAL A 123 4.98 -4.84 -20.96
N LEU A 124 3.90 -5.48 -21.36
CA LEU A 124 3.10 -6.38 -20.51
C LEU A 124 3.54 -7.82 -20.79
N PHE A 125 4.25 -8.43 -19.85
CA PHE A 125 4.78 -9.79 -20.01
C PHE A 125 4.05 -10.76 -19.09
N ASP A 126 3.39 -11.77 -19.66
CA ASP A 126 2.65 -12.80 -18.92
C ASP A 126 2.52 -14.07 -19.76
N ASN A 127 2.28 -15.22 -19.12
CA ASN A 127 2.02 -16.48 -19.81
C ASN A 127 0.53 -16.72 -20.09
N SER A 128 -0.36 -15.91 -19.57
CA SER A 128 -1.82 -16.08 -19.62
C SER A 128 -2.43 -15.22 -20.72
N GLU A 129 -2.80 -15.81 -21.85
CA GLU A 129 -3.29 -15.07 -23.04
C GLU A 129 -4.60 -14.33 -22.79
N THR A 130 -5.62 -14.99 -22.27
CA THR A 130 -6.95 -14.36 -22.06
C THR A 130 -6.92 -13.20 -21.07
N PRO A 131 -6.33 -13.33 -19.86
CA PRO A 131 -6.17 -12.20 -18.95
C PRO A 131 -5.32 -11.08 -19.55
N MET A 132 -4.27 -11.40 -20.32
CA MET A 132 -3.45 -10.41 -21.02
C MET A 132 -4.27 -9.62 -22.03
N HIS A 133 -5.10 -10.28 -22.80
CA HIS A 133 -5.98 -9.62 -23.76
C HIS A 133 -6.93 -8.65 -23.05
N ASN A 134 -7.55 -9.07 -21.94
CA ASN A 134 -8.50 -8.26 -21.20
C ASN A 134 -7.84 -7.00 -20.61
N ILE A 135 -6.69 -7.14 -19.94
CA ILE A 135 -6.00 -5.98 -19.37
C ILE A 135 -5.50 -5.02 -20.46
N ARG A 136 -5.04 -5.54 -21.60
CA ARG A 136 -4.64 -4.71 -22.73
C ARG A 136 -5.80 -3.86 -23.23
N LEU A 137 -6.96 -4.47 -23.50
CA LEU A 137 -8.14 -3.75 -23.96
C LEU A 137 -8.58 -2.67 -22.98
N GLU A 138 -8.62 -3.00 -21.68
CA GLU A 138 -8.93 -2.04 -20.63
C GLU A 138 -7.99 -0.83 -20.64
N LEU A 139 -6.67 -1.10 -20.73
CA LEU A 139 -5.66 -0.04 -20.72
C LEU A 139 -5.69 0.82 -21.99
N GLU A 140 -5.89 0.21 -23.16
CA GLU A 140 -6.01 0.93 -24.43
C GLU A 140 -7.25 1.85 -24.46
N ASP A 141 -8.36 1.40 -23.90
CA ASP A 141 -9.57 2.21 -23.76
C ASP A 141 -9.37 3.41 -22.81
N ARG A 142 -8.78 3.16 -21.63
CA ARG A 142 -8.56 4.21 -20.63
C ARG A 142 -7.43 5.19 -20.94
N PHE A 143 -6.41 4.74 -21.69
CA PHE A 143 -5.20 5.50 -22.00
C PHE A 143 -4.85 5.42 -23.49
N PRO A 144 -5.68 5.95 -24.39
CA PRO A 144 -5.54 5.77 -25.84
C PRO A 144 -4.23 6.33 -26.43
N ASN A 145 -3.56 7.24 -25.73
CA ASN A 145 -2.30 7.83 -26.16
C ASN A 145 -1.06 7.09 -25.64
N LEU A 146 -1.22 6.06 -24.82
CA LEU A 146 -0.12 5.27 -24.29
C LEU A 146 -0.02 3.95 -25.05
N LYS A 147 1.21 3.61 -25.42
CA LYS A 147 1.49 2.36 -26.13
C LYS A 147 1.63 1.20 -25.16
N PHE A 148 0.80 0.18 -25.32
CA PHE A 148 0.85 -1.08 -24.60
C PHE A 148 1.34 -2.21 -25.51
N ILE A 149 2.34 -2.96 -25.06
CA ILE A 149 2.99 -4.02 -25.83
C ILE A 149 2.79 -5.34 -25.09
N PRO A 150 1.82 -6.18 -25.48
CA PRO A 150 1.66 -7.49 -24.88
C PRO A 150 2.75 -8.45 -25.38
N VAL A 151 3.37 -9.17 -24.47
CA VAL A 151 4.35 -10.21 -24.77
C VAL A 151 3.93 -11.47 -24.03
N ILE A 152 3.44 -12.44 -24.76
CA ILE A 152 3.10 -13.76 -24.18
C ILE A 152 4.38 -14.58 -24.00
N GLY A 153 4.63 -15.00 -22.77
CA GLY A 153 5.80 -15.81 -22.44
C GLY A 153 5.88 -16.16 -20.96
N ASP A 154 6.59 -17.23 -20.68
CA ASP A 154 6.89 -17.66 -19.31
C ASP A 154 8.23 -17.06 -18.88
N VAL A 155 8.28 -16.48 -17.67
CA VAL A 155 9.50 -15.87 -17.11
C VAL A 155 10.64 -16.89 -16.90
N ARG A 156 10.34 -18.18 -16.88
CA ARG A 156 11.33 -19.26 -16.83
C ARG A 156 12.02 -19.50 -18.18
N MET A 157 11.44 -19.02 -19.27
CA MET A 157 11.99 -19.18 -20.62
C MET A 157 12.95 -18.03 -20.94
N ILE A 158 14.24 -18.23 -20.65
CA ILE A 158 15.30 -17.24 -20.88
C ILE A 158 15.27 -16.65 -22.31
N PRO A 159 15.10 -17.44 -23.41
CA PRO A 159 15.07 -16.87 -24.74
C PRO A 159 13.92 -15.87 -24.94
N ARG A 160 12.78 -16.08 -24.29
CA ARG A 160 11.61 -15.21 -24.39
C ARG A 160 11.81 -13.91 -23.62
N LEU A 161 12.40 -13.99 -22.43
CA LEU A 161 12.83 -12.81 -21.66
C LEU A 161 13.89 -12.02 -22.43
N ASP A 162 14.93 -12.67 -22.93
CA ASP A 162 16.00 -12.02 -23.68
C ASP A 162 15.46 -11.28 -24.91
N PHE A 163 14.53 -11.90 -25.64
CA PHE A 163 13.79 -11.21 -26.70
C PHE A 163 13.12 -9.93 -26.23
N ALA A 164 12.36 -9.98 -25.12
CA ALA A 164 11.66 -8.81 -24.59
C ALA A 164 12.64 -7.71 -24.18
N PHE A 165 13.71 -8.05 -23.48
CA PHE A 165 14.72 -7.08 -23.04
C PHE A 165 15.50 -6.46 -24.21
N ARG A 166 15.92 -7.24 -25.18
CA ARG A 166 16.66 -6.72 -26.35
C ARG A 166 15.81 -5.88 -27.28
N THR A 167 14.55 -6.28 -27.46
CA THR A 167 13.63 -5.61 -28.39
C THR A 167 13.14 -4.28 -27.82
N TYR A 168 12.67 -4.28 -26.57
CA TYR A 168 12.02 -3.12 -25.98
C TYR A 168 12.92 -2.28 -25.08
N ARG A 169 14.07 -2.80 -24.67
CA ARG A 169 15.09 -2.13 -23.85
C ARG A 169 14.49 -1.37 -22.65
N PRO A 170 13.74 -2.06 -21.77
CA PRO A 170 13.10 -1.41 -20.65
C PRO A 170 14.14 -0.79 -19.71
N GLN A 171 13.91 0.43 -19.27
CA GLN A 171 14.73 1.11 -18.27
C GLN A 171 14.33 0.74 -16.84
N VAL A 172 13.10 0.25 -16.66
CA VAL A 172 12.59 -0.21 -15.39
C VAL A 172 11.83 -1.52 -15.58
N VAL A 173 11.97 -2.43 -14.62
CA VAL A 173 11.29 -3.71 -14.60
C VAL A 173 10.58 -3.90 -13.27
N PHE A 174 9.28 -4.18 -13.34
CA PHE A 174 8.51 -4.65 -12.20
C PHE A 174 8.27 -6.15 -12.36
N HIS A 175 8.75 -6.92 -11.39
CA HIS A 175 8.61 -8.37 -11.40
C HIS A 175 7.49 -8.78 -10.43
N ALA A 176 6.29 -8.98 -10.98
CA ALA A 176 5.10 -9.43 -10.25
C ALA A 176 4.68 -10.86 -10.60
N ALA A 177 5.44 -11.54 -11.46
CA ALA A 177 5.22 -12.95 -11.76
C ALA A 177 5.67 -13.81 -10.58
N ALA A 178 4.76 -14.60 -10.02
CA ALA A 178 5.05 -15.52 -8.93
C ALA A 178 4.20 -16.80 -9.07
N TYR A 179 4.67 -17.89 -8.48
CA TYR A 179 3.82 -19.04 -8.21
C TYR A 179 2.91 -18.71 -7.04
N LYS A 180 1.61 -18.87 -7.27
CA LYS A 180 0.63 -18.86 -6.20
C LYS A 180 0.39 -20.30 -5.77
N HIS A 181 0.86 -20.68 -4.58
CA HIS A 181 0.42 -21.91 -3.95
C HIS A 181 -1.05 -21.73 -3.58
N VAL A 182 -1.87 -22.60 -4.10
CA VAL A 182 -3.26 -22.81 -3.70
C VAL A 182 -3.29 -23.96 -2.72
#